data_b647dd46da78611bc49f9e96b82068e2
#
_entry.id   b647dd46da78611bc49f9e96b82068e2
#
_cell.length_a   1.000
_cell.length_b   1.000
_cell.length_c   1.000
_cell.angle_alpha   90.00
_cell.angle_beta   90.00
_cell.angle_gamma   90.00
#
_symmetry.space_group_name_H-M   'P 1'
#
loop_
_entity.id
_entity.type
_entity.pdbx_description
1 polymer ?
#
loop_
_entity_poly.entity_id
_entity_poly.type
_entity_poly.pdbx_seq_one_letter_code
_entity_poly.pdbx_strand_id
1 'polypeptide(L)'
;LQSHLEQILPALPVQAEIALVTADPVQVVDYARAEHGPTIFLLDLVMEKGLGGLEVCRAIREADDRAVVIYVSAYAEYALDCLETHAFDFVLKPYTHDRLKRAVEDAVHLMISYNDIIPLQVTVGSVTRVLDQRDICYVQTQREYVTAHQAEGPVTWRESLLHLMDRLDEDLFVRIHKSYAVNRLFFDSLDNAAREVKMKDGTVLPIARRCLGAFEQFYKKCGGG
;
A
#
# COMPACT_ATOMS: atom_id res chain seq x y z
N LEU A 1 27.83 0.84 -3.41
CA LEU A 1 26.45 1.17 -3.03
C LEU A 1 26.45 1.81 -1.64
N GLN A 2 26.92 1.09 -0.61
CA GLN A 2 26.88 1.55 0.80
C GLN A 2 27.45 2.96 1.00
N SER A 3 28.64 3.26 0.46
CA SER A 3 29.27 4.60 0.62
C SER A 3 28.48 5.74 -0.04
N HIS A 4 27.71 5.46 -1.10
CA HIS A 4 26.79 6.44 -1.65
C HIS A 4 25.57 6.67 -0.74
N LEU A 5 25.02 5.59 -0.14
CA LEU A 5 23.91 5.71 0.80
C LEU A 5 24.30 6.49 2.04
N GLU A 6 25.47 6.25 2.61
CA GLU A 6 25.99 7.02 3.77
C GLU A 6 26.09 8.54 3.49
N GLN A 7 26.27 8.93 2.23
CA GLN A 7 26.24 10.34 1.82
C GLN A 7 24.82 10.87 1.54
N ILE A 8 23.88 10.00 1.13
CA ILE A 8 22.50 10.37 0.80
C ILE A 8 21.67 10.51 2.09
N LEU A 9 21.78 9.56 3.03
CA LEU A 9 20.94 9.48 4.22
C LEU A 9 20.85 10.78 5.02
N PRO A 10 21.95 11.54 5.29
CA PRO A 10 21.87 12.79 6.05
C PRO A 10 21.06 13.92 5.37
N ALA A 11 20.82 13.81 4.05
CA ALA A 11 20.11 14.83 3.28
C ALA A 11 18.61 14.50 3.12
N LEU A 12 18.15 13.33 3.59
CA LEU A 12 16.74 12.92 3.51
C LEU A 12 15.87 13.73 4.48
N PRO A 13 14.58 13.94 4.16
CA PRO A 13 13.64 14.66 5.02
C PRO A 13 13.18 13.85 6.24
N VAL A 14 13.66 12.63 6.39
CA VAL A 14 13.36 11.71 7.50
C VAL A 14 14.65 11.15 8.09
N GLN A 15 14.60 10.73 9.35
CA GLN A 15 15.70 9.98 9.94
C GLN A 15 15.71 8.56 9.37
N ALA A 16 16.79 8.17 8.73
CA ALA A 16 16.96 6.87 8.11
C ALA A 16 18.36 6.29 8.40
N GLU A 17 18.45 4.97 8.42
CA GLU A 17 19.69 4.24 8.66
C GLU A 17 19.83 3.04 7.72
N ILE A 18 21.03 2.50 7.58
CA ILE A 18 21.28 1.24 6.89
C ILE A 18 21.13 0.12 7.91
N ALA A 19 19.98 -0.55 7.91
CA ALA A 19 19.66 -1.59 8.88
C ALA A 19 20.33 -2.94 8.56
N LEU A 20 20.53 -3.27 7.28
CA LEU A 20 21.12 -4.54 6.84
C LEU A 20 21.97 -4.34 5.59
N VAL A 21 23.17 -4.94 5.57
CA VAL A 21 23.99 -5.11 4.35
C VAL A 21 24.40 -6.57 4.27
N THR A 22 23.92 -7.29 3.28
CA THR A 22 24.20 -8.72 3.13
C THR A 22 24.26 -9.14 1.66
N ALA A 23 24.97 -10.21 1.37
CA ALA A 23 24.93 -10.92 0.10
C ALA A 23 24.05 -12.19 0.17
N ASP A 24 23.50 -12.49 1.35
CA ASP A 24 22.67 -13.67 1.58
C ASP A 24 21.19 -13.33 1.43
N PRO A 25 20.51 -13.86 0.39
CA PRO A 25 19.10 -13.61 0.14
C PRO A 25 18.19 -14.08 1.27
N VAL A 26 18.57 -15.10 2.03
CA VAL A 26 17.78 -15.62 3.16
C VAL A 26 17.70 -14.58 4.26
N GLN A 27 18.80 -13.91 4.57
CA GLN A 27 18.81 -12.84 5.57
C GLN A 27 17.91 -11.65 5.17
N VAL A 28 17.82 -11.33 3.87
CA VAL A 28 16.93 -10.29 3.38
C VAL A 28 15.46 -10.66 3.60
N VAL A 29 15.10 -11.91 3.28
CA VAL A 29 13.73 -12.42 3.45
C VAL A 29 13.36 -12.52 4.94
N ASP A 30 14.28 -12.99 5.78
CA ASP A 30 14.06 -13.07 7.23
C ASP A 30 13.91 -11.67 7.83
N TYR A 31 14.69 -10.69 7.36
CA TYR A 31 14.53 -9.29 7.74
C TYR A 31 13.14 -8.77 7.33
N ALA A 32 12.69 -9.03 6.09
CA ALA A 32 11.38 -8.57 5.62
C ALA A 32 10.20 -9.18 6.41
N ARG A 33 10.37 -10.37 6.99
CA ARG A 33 9.35 -11.05 7.82
C ARG A 33 9.30 -10.56 9.27
N ALA A 34 10.37 -9.92 9.74
CA ALA A 34 10.38 -9.34 11.08
C ALA A 34 9.54 -8.05 11.13
N GLU A 35 8.93 -7.76 12.29
CA GLU A 35 8.25 -6.48 12.48
C GLU A 35 9.26 -5.34 12.62
N HIS A 36 9.28 -4.46 11.65
CA HIS A 36 10.06 -3.22 11.67
C HIS A 36 9.32 -2.12 10.92
N GLY A 37 9.80 -0.90 11.04
CA GLY A 37 9.20 0.27 10.38
C GLY A 37 9.34 0.23 8.85
N PRO A 38 8.88 1.29 8.18
CA PRO A 38 8.95 1.43 6.73
C PRO A 38 10.37 1.19 6.20
N THR A 39 10.53 0.31 5.20
CA THR A 39 11.84 -0.14 4.72
C THR A 39 11.94 -0.03 3.19
N ILE A 40 13.10 0.48 2.72
CA ILE A 40 13.49 0.46 1.32
C ILE A 40 14.51 -0.66 1.12
N PHE A 41 14.23 -1.59 0.24
CA PHE A 41 15.14 -2.67 -0.15
C PHE A 41 15.86 -2.30 -1.45
N LEU A 42 17.19 -2.26 -1.41
CA LEU A 42 18.01 -2.12 -2.61
C LEU A 42 18.59 -3.49 -2.96
N LEU A 43 18.07 -4.10 -4.02
CA LEU A 43 18.39 -5.48 -4.39
C LEU A 43 19.24 -5.54 -5.65
N ASP A 44 20.30 -6.38 -5.64
CA ASP A 44 20.89 -6.82 -6.89
C ASP A 44 20.06 -7.98 -7.49
N LEU A 45 19.96 -8.03 -8.80
CA LEU A 45 19.26 -9.12 -9.49
C LEU A 45 20.06 -10.41 -9.48
N VAL A 46 21.39 -10.31 -9.57
CA VAL A 46 22.28 -11.46 -9.59
C VAL A 46 22.96 -11.59 -8.23
N MET A 47 22.52 -12.56 -7.46
CA MET A 47 23.12 -12.94 -6.18
C MET A 47 23.95 -14.21 -6.35
N GLU A 48 25.11 -14.27 -5.69
CA GLU A 48 26.07 -15.39 -5.88
C GLU A 48 25.56 -16.74 -5.39
N LYS A 49 24.58 -16.74 -4.48
CA LYS A 49 24.03 -17.96 -3.86
C LYS A 49 22.54 -17.84 -3.58
N GLY A 50 21.82 -18.94 -3.84
CA GLY A 50 20.42 -19.07 -3.44
C GLY A 50 19.41 -18.42 -4.40
N LEU A 51 18.45 -17.70 -3.85
CA LEU A 51 17.38 -17.05 -4.60
C LEU A 51 17.93 -15.86 -5.40
N GLY A 52 17.45 -15.67 -6.61
CA GLY A 52 17.72 -14.46 -7.40
C GLY A 52 16.98 -13.25 -6.85
N GLY A 53 17.39 -12.05 -7.27
CA GLY A 53 16.77 -10.79 -6.80
C GLY A 53 15.26 -10.71 -7.04
N LEU A 54 14.75 -11.27 -8.14
CA LEU A 54 13.31 -11.34 -8.44
C LEU A 54 12.54 -12.23 -7.44
N GLU A 55 13.12 -13.37 -7.08
CA GLU A 55 12.52 -14.30 -6.10
C GLU A 55 12.53 -13.70 -4.69
N VAL A 56 13.62 -13.00 -4.33
CA VAL A 56 13.70 -12.26 -3.07
C VAL A 56 12.65 -11.17 -3.01
N CYS A 57 12.45 -10.41 -4.09
CA CYS A 57 11.41 -9.38 -4.15
C CYS A 57 10.01 -9.98 -3.97
N ARG A 58 9.69 -11.12 -4.60
CA ARG A 58 8.41 -11.79 -4.38
C ARG A 58 8.22 -12.21 -2.92
N ALA A 59 9.26 -12.76 -2.29
CA ALA A 59 9.20 -13.13 -0.88
C ALA A 59 9.04 -11.91 0.06
N ILE A 60 9.66 -10.76 -0.27
CA ILE A 60 9.43 -9.50 0.44
C ILE A 60 7.97 -9.06 0.30
N ARG A 61 7.40 -9.13 -0.94
CA ARG A 61 6.00 -8.77 -1.19
C ARG A 61 4.99 -9.66 -0.43
N GLU A 62 5.30 -10.94 -0.26
CA GLU A 62 4.47 -11.86 0.56
C GLU A 62 4.50 -11.48 2.04
N ALA A 63 5.62 -10.93 2.53
CA ALA A 63 5.78 -10.50 3.92
C ALA A 63 5.24 -9.09 4.17
N ASP A 64 5.52 -8.16 3.25
CA ASP A 64 5.08 -6.75 3.30
C ASP A 64 4.81 -6.24 1.87
N ASP A 65 3.55 -6.09 1.52
CA ASP A 65 3.10 -5.60 0.22
C ASP A 65 3.39 -4.11 0.00
N ARG A 66 3.65 -3.36 1.08
CA ARG A 66 4.00 -1.93 1.09
C ARG A 66 5.50 -1.67 1.03
N ALA A 67 6.34 -2.69 1.16
CA ALA A 67 7.80 -2.54 1.08
C ALA A 67 8.21 -1.87 -0.24
N VAL A 68 9.10 -0.90 -0.19
CA VAL A 68 9.63 -0.26 -1.39
C VAL A 68 10.89 -0.99 -1.85
N VAL A 69 10.87 -1.52 -3.08
CA VAL A 69 11.98 -2.26 -3.67
C VAL A 69 12.57 -1.49 -4.83
N ILE A 70 13.89 -1.25 -4.79
CA ILE A 70 14.68 -0.66 -5.88
C ILE A 70 15.71 -1.70 -6.32
N TYR A 71 15.69 -2.08 -7.60
CA TYR A 71 16.75 -2.90 -8.13
C TYR A 71 17.97 -2.07 -8.52
N VAL A 72 19.16 -2.59 -8.20
CA VAL A 72 20.44 -1.97 -8.55
C VAL A 72 21.30 -3.02 -9.24
N SER A 73 21.26 -3.10 -10.57
CA SER A 73 21.85 -4.19 -11.34
C SER A 73 22.62 -3.75 -12.57
N ALA A 74 23.54 -4.58 -13.04
CA ALA A 74 24.28 -4.39 -14.29
C ALA A 74 23.52 -4.91 -15.52
N TYR A 75 22.39 -5.57 -15.36
CA TYR A 75 21.69 -6.30 -16.41
C TYR A 75 20.40 -5.58 -16.79
N ALA A 76 20.47 -4.75 -17.85
CA ALA A 76 19.33 -3.95 -18.32
C ALA A 76 18.18 -4.81 -18.90
N GLU A 77 18.48 -6.00 -19.41
CA GLU A 77 17.51 -6.93 -19.99
C GLU A 77 16.43 -7.38 -19.02
N TYR A 78 16.71 -7.38 -17.71
CA TYR A 78 15.72 -7.74 -16.67
C TYR A 78 14.82 -6.58 -16.23
N ALA A 79 14.97 -5.39 -16.80
CA ALA A 79 14.17 -4.24 -16.37
C ALA A 79 12.65 -4.47 -16.54
N LEU A 80 12.23 -5.21 -17.57
CA LEU A 80 10.82 -5.58 -17.77
C LEU A 80 10.34 -6.60 -16.73
N ASP A 81 11.15 -7.61 -16.40
CA ASP A 81 10.82 -8.60 -15.39
C ASP A 81 10.67 -7.97 -13.99
N CYS A 82 11.41 -6.88 -13.74
CA CYS A 82 11.29 -6.11 -12.49
C CYS A 82 9.94 -5.41 -12.37
N LEU A 83 9.30 -5.01 -13.48
CA LEU A 83 7.96 -4.42 -13.46
C LEU A 83 6.91 -5.44 -12.97
N GLU A 84 7.04 -6.72 -13.30
CA GLU A 84 6.14 -7.79 -12.84
C GLU A 84 6.20 -7.99 -11.32
N THR A 85 7.32 -7.62 -10.67
CA THR A 85 7.46 -7.68 -9.21
C THR A 85 6.98 -6.42 -8.49
N HIS A 86 6.39 -5.47 -9.23
CA HIS A 86 6.00 -4.15 -8.70
C HIS A 86 7.15 -3.41 -8.01
N ALA A 87 8.38 -3.54 -8.56
CA ALA A 87 9.50 -2.76 -8.09
C ALA A 87 9.25 -1.26 -8.30
N PHE A 88 9.68 -0.46 -7.34
CA PHE A 88 9.52 0.99 -7.39
C PHE A 88 10.40 1.62 -8.47
N ASP A 89 11.66 1.17 -8.57
CA ASP A 89 12.62 1.72 -9.53
C ASP A 89 13.69 0.68 -9.89
N PHE A 90 14.39 0.96 -10.99
CA PHE A 90 15.52 0.19 -11.50
C PHE A 90 16.71 1.10 -11.77
N VAL A 91 17.81 0.89 -11.05
CA VAL A 91 19.07 1.64 -11.18
C VAL A 91 20.10 0.78 -11.89
N LEU A 92 20.41 1.12 -13.14
CA LEU A 92 21.40 0.39 -13.94
C LEU A 92 22.83 0.76 -13.52
N LYS A 93 23.68 -0.24 -13.28
CA LYS A 93 25.13 -0.08 -13.09
C LYS A 93 25.85 0.04 -14.44
N PRO A 94 26.89 0.94 -14.57
CA PRO A 94 27.33 1.89 -13.56
C PRO A 94 26.36 3.08 -13.43
N TYR A 95 26.08 3.50 -12.22
CA TYR A 95 25.18 4.63 -11.92
C TYR A 95 25.96 5.82 -11.36
N THR A 96 25.42 7.02 -11.54
CA THR A 96 25.91 8.23 -10.90
C THR A 96 25.32 8.36 -9.49
N HIS A 97 26.02 9.11 -8.63
CA HIS A 97 25.51 9.46 -7.30
C HIS A 97 24.11 10.06 -7.38
N ASP A 98 23.89 11.01 -8.30
CA ASP A 98 22.60 11.71 -8.46
C ASP A 98 21.47 10.76 -8.90
N ARG A 99 21.76 9.72 -9.71
CA ARG A 99 20.75 8.73 -10.13
C ARG A 99 20.29 7.89 -8.93
N LEU A 100 21.22 7.40 -8.11
CA LEU A 100 20.89 6.64 -6.92
C LEU A 100 20.18 7.53 -5.89
N LYS A 101 20.67 8.76 -5.69
CA LYS A 101 20.07 9.74 -4.78
C LYS A 101 18.61 9.98 -5.12
N ARG A 102 18.28 10.28 -6.39
CA ARG A 102 16.90 10.46 -6.84
C ARG A 102 16.03 9.24 -6.54
N ALA A 103 16.49 8.04 -6.87
CA ALA A 103 15.73 6.82 -6.63
C ALA A 103 15.38 6.66 -5.13
N VAL A 104 16.34 6.95 -4.24
CA VAL A 104 16.12 6.88 -2.78
C VAL A 104 15.22 8.01 -2.31
N GLU A 105 15.40 9.24 -2.76
CA GLU A 105 14.55 10.39 -2.42
C GLU A 105 13.10 10.16 -2.84
N ASP A 106 12.87 9.71 -4.08
CA ASP A 106 11.53 9.41 -4.60
C ASP A 106 10.87 8.26 -3.82
N ALA A 107 11.65 7.24 -3.43
CA ALA A 107 11.18 6.15 -2.58
C ALA A 107 10.78 6.64 -1.18
N VAL A 108 11.59 7.51 -0.57
CA VAL A 108 11.27 8.12 0.72
C VAL A 108 10.01 8.99 0.63
N HIS A 109 9.87 9.80 -0.42
CA HIS A 109 8.65 10.57 -0.66
C HIS A 109 7.41 9.69 -0.79
N LEU A 110 7.52 8.57 -1.52
CA LEU A 110 6.44 7.59 -1.60
C LEU A 110 6.10 7.03 -0.21
N MET A 111 7.10 6.66 0.59
CA MET A 111 6.90 6.11 1.93
C MET A 111 6.30 7.12 2.90
N ILE A 112 6.70 8.39 2.83
CA ILE A 112 6.09 9.48 3.60
C ILE A 112 4.60 9.58 3.22
N SER A 113 4.28 9.58 1.92
CA SER A 113 2.89 9.62 1.45
C SER A 113 2.07 8.40 1.86
N TYR A 114 2.70 7.23 2.01
CA TYR A 114 2.05 6.04 2.57
C TYR A 114 1.87 6.10 4.09
N ASN A 115 2.74 6.81 4.82
CA ASN A 115 2.68 6.95 6.27
C ASN A 115 1.84 8.14 6.74
N ASP A 116 1.55 9.09 5.86
CA ASP A 116 0.61 10.16 6.17
C ASP A 116 -0.78 9.55 6.36
N ILE A 117 -1.22 9.44 7.60
CA ILE A 117 -2.59 9.03 7.91
C ILE A 117 -3.57 9.94 7.15
N ILE A 118 -4.61 9.36 6.57
CA ILE A 118 -5.76 10.12 6.10
C ILE A 118 -6.77 10.14 7.25
N PRO A 119 -6.74 11.18 8.09
CA PRO A 119 -7.43 11.13 9.37
C PRO A 119 -8.95 11.23 9.19
N LEU A 120 -9.69 10.33 9.82
CA LEU A 120 -11.13 10.42 10.02
C LEU A 120 -11.39 10.60 11.52
N GLN A 121 -11.72 11.81 11.93
CA GLN A 121 -12.09 12.09 13.31
C GLN A 121 -13.54 11.68 13.57
N VAL A 122 -13.77 10.80 14.54
CA VAL A 122 -15.11 10.32 14.91
C VAL A 122 -15.33 10.42 16.41
N THR A 123 -16.58 10.54 16.85
CA THR A 123 -16.93 10.61 18.27
C THR A 123 -17.72 9.36 18.66
N VAL A 124 -17.14 8.54 19.54
CA VAL A 124 -17.75 7.32 20.09
C VAL A 124 -18.13 7.58 21.54
N GLY A 125 -19.42 7.76 21.80
CA GLY A 125 -19.88 8.21 23.13
C GLY A 125 -19.35 9.60 23.46
N SER A 126 -18.51 9.72 24.48
CA SER A 126 -17.84 10.97 24.88
C SER A 126 -16.37 11.06 24.41
N VAL A 127 -15.88 10.06 23.69
CA VAL A 127 -14.48 9.99 23.28
C VAL A 127 -14.33 10.31 21.80
N THR A 128 -13.45 11.26 21.48
CA THR A 128 -13.03 11.53 20.11
C THR A 128 -11.88 10.58 19.75
N ARG A 129 -12.03 9.89 18.62
CA ARG A 129 -11.02 9.02 18.03
C ARG A 129 -10.62 9.53 16.66
N VAL A 130 -9.36 9.29 16.28
CA VAL A 130 -8.86 9.49 14.91
C VAL A 130 -8.58 8.12 14.33
N LEU A 131 -9.25 7.80 13.23
CA LEU A 131 -9.04 6.57 12.46
C LEU A 131 -8.22 6.92 11.22
N ASP A 132 -7.33 6.04 10.78
CA ASP A 132 -6.75 6.16 9.45
C ASP A 132 -7.75 5.58 8.44
N GLN A 133 -8.15 6.39 7.46
CA GLN A 133 -9.09 5.93 6.43
C GLN A 133 -8.53 4.77 5.60
N ARG A 134 -7.20 4.63 5.52
CA ARG A 134 -6.55 3.53 4.80
C ARG A 134 -6.70 2.18 5.49
N ASP A 135 -6.95 2.16 6.80
CA ASP A 135 -7.17 0.92 7.56
C ASP A 135 -8.63 0.47 7.55
N ILE A 136 -9.55 1.32 7.08
CA ILE A 136 -10.97 1.01 7.01
C ILE A 136 -11.27 0.21 5.73
N CYS A 137 -11.64 -1.06 5.88
CA CYS A 137 -12.00 -1.94 4.75
C CYS A 137 -13.29 -1.49 4.07
N TYR A 138 -14.32 -1.25 4.85
CA TYR A 138 -15.61 -0.74 4.40
C TYR A 138 -16.36 -0.09 5.56
N VAL A 139 -17.36 0.70 5.23
CA VAL A 139 -18.30 1.28 6.21
C VAL A 139 -19.70 0.78 5.95
N GLN A 140 -20.42 0.50 7.05
CA GLN A 140 -21.80 0.05 7.04
C GLN A 140 -22.67 0.99 7.88
N THR A 141 -23.87 1.30 7.39
CA THR A 141 -24.85 2.02 8.20
C THR A 141 -26.00 1.12 8.61
N GLN A 142 -26.37 1.23 9.87
CA GLN A 142 -27.56 0.63 10.42
C GLN A 142 -28.33 1.67 11.27
N ARG A 143 -29.49 2.07 10.79
CA ARG A 143 -30.29 3.18 11.38
C ARG A 143 -29.48 4.48 11.41
N GLU A 144 -29.19 5.01 12.60
CA GLU A 144 -28.48 6.28 12.84
C GLU A 144 -26.98 6.08 13.09
N TYR A 145 -26.47 4.85 12.97
CA TYR A 145 -25.10 4.52 13.28
C TYR A 145 -24.33 4.09 12.04
N VAL A 146 -23.10 4.53 11.97
CA VAL A 146 -22.09 4.03 11.04
C VAL A 146 -21.11 3.15 11.80
N THR A 147 -20.71 2.06 11.17
CA THR A 147 -19.65 1.17 11.64
C THR A 147 -18.55 1.15 10.59
N ALA A 148 -17.35 1.57 10.96
CA ALA A 148 -16.13 1.35 10.18
C ALA A 148 -15.57 -0.04 10.54
N HIS A 149 -15.37 -0.88 9.52
CA HIS A 149 -14.79 -2.21 9.66
C HIS A 149 -13.30 -2.13 9.30
N GLN A 150 -12.43 -2.51 10.24
CA GLN A 150 -10.98 -2.50 10.12
C GLN A 150 -10.37 -3.71 10.84
N ALA A 151 -9.07 -4.01 10.58
CA ALA A 151 -8.41 -5.21 11.12
C ALA A 151 -8.38 -5.23 12.67
N GLU A 152 -8.21 -4.08 13.32
CA GLU A 152 -8.20 -3.95 14.79
C GLU A 152 -9.59 -4.11 15.42
N GLY A 153 -10.63 -4.26 14.61
CA GLY A 153 -12.01 -4.39 15.02
C GLY A 153 -12.90 -3.21 14.63
N PRO A 154 -14.22 -3.39 14.68
CA PRO A 154 -15.16 -2.38 14.22
C PRO A 154 -15.25 -1.20 15.18
N VAL A 155 -15.37 0.01 14.62
CA VAL A 155 -15.65 1.24 15.37
C VAL A 155 -17.01 1.78 14.95
N THR A 156 -17.91 2.02 15.91
CA THR A 156 -19.29 2.46 15.65
C THR A 156 -19.55 3.81 16.30
N TRP A 157 -20.15 4.73 15.53
CA TRP A 157 -20.57 6.06 16.01
C TRP A 157 -21.88 6.51 15.35
N ARG A 158 -22.49 7.56 15.87
CA ARG A 158 -23.74 8.10 15.34
C ARG A 158 -23.47 9.10 14.22
N GLU A 159 -23.78 8.75 12.98
CA GLU A 159 -23.64 9.59 11.81
C GLU A 159 -24.48 9.01 10.65
N SER A 160 -24.77 9.80 9.62
CA SER A 160 -25.36 9.31 8.38
C SER A 160 -24.26 8.95 7.37
N LEU A 161 -24.53 7.93 6.52
CA LEU A 161 -23.57 7.58 5.46
C LEU A 161 -23.31 8.75 4.50
N LEU A 162 -24.34 9.56 4.23
CA LEU A 162 -24.19 10.70 3.32
C LEU A 162 -23.19 11.71 3.87
N HIS A 163 -23.34 12.10 5.14
CA HIS A 163 -22.42 13.04 5.80
C HIS A 163 -21.02 12.45 5.95
N LEU A 164 -20.91 11.15 6.22
CA LEU A 164 -19.62 10.47 6.27
C LEU A 164 -18.93 10.49 4.90
N MET A 165 -19.65 10.25 3.79
CA MET A 165 -19.06 10.29 2.44
C MET A 165 -18.43 11.65 2.09
N ASP A 166 -18.94 12.78 2.64
CA ASP A 166 -18.36 14.10 2.44
C ASP A 166 -17.01 14.28 3.18
N ARG A 167 -16.68 13.38 4.10
CA ARG A 167 -15.48 13.37 4.94
C ARG A 167 -14.48 12.27 4.59
N LEU A 168 -14.95 11.25 3.87
CA LEU A 168 -14.09 10.19 3.35
C LEU A 168 -13.34 10.68 2.11
N ASP A 169 -12.12 10.19 1.98
CA ASP A 169 -11.30 10.42 0.79
C ASP A 169 -11.97 9.81 -0.45
N GLU A 170 -12.24 10.64 -1.45
CA GLU A 170 -12.94 10.23 -2.68
C GLU A 170 -12.11 9.31 -3.57
N ASP A 171 -10.79 9.28 -3.41
CA ASP A 171 -9.91 8.37 -4.10
C ASP A 171 -9.77 7.01 -3.37
N LEU A 172 -10.18 6.92 -2.11
CA LEU A 172 -10.21 5.67 -1.36
C LEU A 172 -11.58 5.03 -1.30
N PHE A 173 -12.65 5.82 -1.16
CA PHE A 173 -13.97 5.29 -0.89
C PHE A 173 -14.97 5.55 -2.01
N VAL A 174 -15.77 4.52 -2.29
CA VAL A 174 -16.92 4.63 -3.18
C VAL A 174 -18.16 4.05 -2.51
N ARG A 175 -19.27 4.78 -2.62
CA ARG A 175 -20.56 4.29 -2.13
C ARG A 175 -21.14 3.26 -3.11
N ILE A 176 -21.38 2.04 -2.62
CA ILE A 176 -21.95 0.93 -3.40
C ILE A 176 -23.44 0.65 -3.10
N HIS A 177 -23.92 1.09 -1.95
CA HIS A 177 -25.29 0.85 -1.50
C HIS A 177 -25.82 2.02 -0.65
N LYS A 178 -27.12 2.04 -0.35
CA LYS A 178 -27.66 3.00 0.64
C LYS A 178 -27.02 2.85 2.01
N SER A 179 -26.51 1.66 2.33
CA SER A 179 -25.94 1.29 3.62
C SER A 179 -24.46 0.92 3.58
N TYR A 180 -23.81 0.95 2.42
CA TYR A 180 -22.41 0.54 2.31
C TYR A 180 -21.58 1.48 1.44
N ALA A 181 -20.36 1.76 1.90
CA ALA A 181 -19.27 2.29 1.08
C ALA A 181 -18.03 1.43 1.32
N VAL A 182 -17.25 1.18 0.28
CA VAL A 182 -16.09 0.30 0.29
C VAL A 182 -14.82 1.08 -0.03
N ASN A 183 -13.73 0.63 0.58
CA ASN A 183 -12.39 1.15 0.30
C ASN A 183 -11.76 0.31 -0.82
N ARG A 184 -11.20 0.99 -1.84
CA ARG A 184 -10.55 0.34 -2.98
C ARG A 184 -9.35 -0.53 -2.60
N LEU A 185 -8.63 -0.18 -1.52
CA LEU A 185 -7.45 -0.92 -1.07
C LEU A 185 -7.79 -2.35 -0.65
N PHE A 186 -9.04 -2.59 -0.23
CA PHE A 186 -9.53 -3.89 0.24
C PHE A 186 -10.51 -4.56 -0.74
N PHE A 187 -10.69 -4.00 -1.93
CA PHE A 187 -11.50 -4.62 -2.96
C PHE A 187 -10.79 -5.84 -3.57
N ASP A 188 -11.52 -6.94 -3.77
CA ASP A 188 -11.05 -8.14 -4.44
C ASP A 188 -11.71 -8.29 -5.82
N SER A 189 -13.04 -8.45 -5.87
CA SER A 189 -13.74 -8.71 -7.11
C SER A 189 -15.19 -8.22 -7.11
N LEU A 190 -15.77 -8.05 -8.32
CA LEU A 190 -17.15 -7.68 -8.54
C LEU A 190 -17.86 -8.79 -9.31
N ASP A 191 -18.93 -9.35 -8.73
CA ASP A 191 -19.89 -10.19 -9.42
C ASP A 191 -21.05 -9.33 -9.96
N ASN A 192 -21.01 -9.03 -11.25
CA ASN A 192 -22.05 -8.25 -11.92
C ASN A 192 -23.41 -8.96 -11.98
N ALA A 193 -23.42 -10.30 -12.04
CA ALA A 193 -24.65 -11.08 -12.12
C ALA A 193 -25.34 -11.16 -10.76
N ALA A 194 -24.60 -11.47 -9.71
CA ALA A 194 -25.07 -11.47 -8.33
C ALA A 194 -25.28 -10.04 -7.79
N ARG A 195 -24.61 -9.04 -8.36
CA ARG A 195 -24.52 -7.67 -7.85
C ARG A 195 -23.91 -7.62 -6.46
N GLU A 196 -22.74 -8.20 -6.35
CA GLU A 196 -21.99 -8.32 -5.12
C GLU A 196 -20.54 -7.87 -5.31
N VAL A 197 -20.03 -7.15 -4.32
CA VAL A 197 -18.63 -6.77 -4.20
C VAL A 197 -18.01 -7.67 -3.15
N LYS A 198 -16.93 -8.37 -3.52
CA LYS A 198 -16.14 -9.17 -2.61
C LYS A 198 -14.92 -8.37 -2.15
N MET A 199 -14.70 -8.36 -0.85
CA MET A 199 -13.53 -7.74 -0.21
C MET A 199 -12.42 -8.77 0.00
N LYS A 200 -11.18 -8.32 0.13
CA LYS A 200 -9.99 -9.17 0.34
C LYS A 200 -10.08 -10.07 1.59
N ASP A 201 -10.82 -9.64 2.61
CA ASP A 201 -11.10 -10.44 3.82
C ASP A 201 -12.18 -11.52 3.62
N GLY A 202 -12.72 -11.64 2.39
CA GLY A 202 -13.79 -12.57 2.04
C GLY A 202 -15.21 -12.04 2.30
N THR A 203 -15.37 -10.85 2.88
CA THR A 203 -16.69 -10.23 3.07
C THR A 203 -17.36 -9.94 1.72
N VAL A 204 -18.64 -10.30 1.60
CA VAL A 204 -19.45 -10.04 0.39
C VAL A 204 -20.51 -8.99 0.72
N LEU A 205 -20.55 -7.91 -0.07
CA LEU A 205 -21.43 -6.76 0.13
C LEU A 205 -22.30 -6.51 -1.09
N PRO A 206 -23.61 -6.19 -0.93
CA PRO A 206 -24.50 -5.93 -2.07
C PRO A 206 -24.19 -4.57 -2.70
N ILE A 207 -24.13 -4.52 -4.04
CA ILE A 207 -24.06 -3.28 -4.79
C ILE A 207 -25.42 -2.92 -5.42
N ALA A 208 -25.87 -1.69 -5.21
CA ALA A 208 -27.10 -1.21 -5.81
C ALA A 208 -26.92 -0.95 -7.31
N ARG A 209 -27.90 -1.30 -8.15
CA ARG A 209 -27.85 -1.12 -9.61
C ARG A 209 -27.41 0.29 -10.03
N ARG A 210 -27.87 1.33 -9.34
CA ARG A 210 -27.52 2.72 -9.62
C ARG A 210 -26.07 3.07 -9.30
N CYS A 211 -25.38 2.25 -8.48
CA CYS A 211 -24.01 2.48 -8.06
C CYS A 211 -22.98 1.74 -8.93
N LEU A 212 -23.41 0.79 -9.78
CA LEU A 212 -22.51 -0.01 -10.63
C LEU A 212 -21.64 0.87 -11.53
N GLY A 213 -22.23 1.81 -12.26
CA GLY A 213 -21.48 2.68 -13.16
C GLY A 213 -20.45 3.57 -12.45
N ALA A 214 -20.82 4.13 -11.28
CA ALA A 214 -19.89 4.91 -10.46
C ALA A 214 -18.76 4.05 -9.90
N PHE A 215 -19.07 2.83 -9.46
CA PHE A 215 -18.08 1.88 -8.98
C PHE A 215 -17.09 1.45 -10.08
N GLU A 216 -17.56 1.13 -11.27
CA GLU A 216 -16.71 0.77 -12.41
C GLU A 216 -15.79 1.93 -12.84
N GLN A 217 -16.30 3.16 -12.84
CA GLN A 217 -15.49 4.34 -13.14
C GLN A 217 -14.42 4.58 -12.06
N PHE A 218 -14.80 4.45 -10.80
CA PHE A 218 -13.90 4.57 -9.67
C PHE A 218 -12.75 3.55 -9.76
N TYR A 219 -13.07 2.29 -10.06
CA TYR A 219 -12.10 1.23 -10.18
C TYR A 219 -11.15 1.43 -11.38
N LYS A 220 -11.67 1.84 -12.54
CA LYS A 220 -10.87 2.13 -13.75
C LYS A 220 -9.93 3.32 -13.55
N LYS A 221 -10.35 4.39 -12.85
CA LYS A 221 -9.52 5.56 -12.53
C LYS A 221 -8.27 5.16 -11.73
N CYS A 222 -8.32 4.05 -11.02
CA CYS A 222 -7.29 3.59 -10.10
C CYS A 222 -6.36 2.49 -10.67
N GLY A 223 -6.36 2.24 -12.00
CA GLY A 223 -5.41 1.33 -12.66
C GLY A 223 -5.83 -0.14 -12.65
N GLY A 224 -7.10 -0.45 -12.45
CA GLY A 224 -7.67 -1.77 -12.66
C GLY A 224 -7.92 -2.01 -14.15
N GLY A 225 -6.95 -2.57 -14.86
CA GLY A 225 -7.02 -3.02 -16.23
C GLY A 225 -6.21 -4.28 -16.37
#